data_18c61193f5f7b7360c74cd0c256b60df
#
_entry.id   18c61193f5f7b7360c74cd0c256b60df
#
_cell.length_a   1.000
_cell.length_b   1.000
_cell.length_c   1.000
_cell.angle_alpha   90.00
_cell.angle_beta   90.00
_cell.angle_gamma   90.00
#
_symmetry.space_group_name_H-M   'P 1'
#
loop_
_entity.id
_entity.type
_entity.pdbx_description
1 polymer ?
#
loop_
_entity_poly.entity_id
_entity_poly.type
_entity_poly.pdbx_seq_one_letter_code
_entity_poly.pdbx_strand_id
1 'polypeptide(L)'
;MRLFTTVKTLAAATAVATIVGTSAFAQDMTLKLGHLANEDNAWHLAAVKFGEELSSLTDGRIAVEVFPNESLGKEIDLINGMQLGTVDMTITGESLQNWAPMAALLAVPYGYTSLEHMDEVASGDIGQQIIDQIVAKAQIRPIAYFARGPRNLTSQRPIASPADLDGMKMRVPNVPLFVDVWSALGAAPTPMAFSEVFTSLQSGVIEGQENPLALIRSANFNEVQGYVNQTEHVRSWIYLTIAESTWAKLSADDQAAVMKAAAMAQEYERGLLLDSLAADREYLEKNGMEFVEVDGAAFQAAAKDAVLANVSDEIRPIVEGLFSN
;
A
#
# COMPACT_ATOMS: atom_id res chain seq x y z
N MET A 1 46.82 74.02 -51.05
CA MET A 1 47.04 72.71 -50.35
C MET A 1 45.79 72.49 -49.53
N ARG A 2 44.84 71.64 -50.00
CA ARG A 2 43.53 71.41 -49.39
C ARG A 2 43.54 70.02 -48.68
N LEU A 3 43.38 70.03 -47.39
CA LEU A 3 43.13 68.83 -46.59
C LEU A 3 41.68 68.36 -46.77
N PHE A 4 41.50 67.11 -47.20
CA PHE A 4 40.21 66.43 -47.15
C PHE A 4 40.11 65.58 -45.86
N THR A 5 39.15 65.96 -45.04
CA THR A 5 38.81 65.18 -43.78
C THR A 5 37.68 64.23 -44.10
N THR A 6 37.93 62.94 -44.01
CA THR A 6 36.93 61.89 -44.26
C THR A 6 36.26 61.55 -42.91
N VAL A 7 34.96 61.80 -42.78
CA VAL A 7 34.15 61.42 -41.67
C VAL A 7 33.65 60.00 -41.91
N LYS A 8 34.02 59.04 -41.01
CA LYS A 8 33.46 57.68 -41.01
C LYS A 8 32.28 57.63 -40.02
N THR A 9 31.08 57.47 -40.59
CA THR A 9 29.84 57.20 -39.83
C THR A 9 29.80 55.76 -39.37
N LEU A 10 29.80 55.53 -38.05
CA LEU A 10 29.66 54.24 -37.43
C LEU A 10 28.15 54.00 -37.18
N ALA A 11 27.56 53.07 -37.93
CA ALA A 11 26.18 52.59 -37.66
C ALA A 11 26.17 51.59 -36.54
N ALA A 12 25.63 51.92 -35.38
CA ALA A 12 25.41 51.01 -34.26
C ALA A 12 24.10 50.24 -34.50
N ALA A 13 24.23 48.93 -34.78
CA ALA A 13 23.11 48.00 -34.86
C ALA A 13 22.76 47.55 -33.43
N THR A 14 21.65 48.01 -32.88
CA THR A 14 21.12 47.59 -31.59
C THR A 14 20.38 46.26 -31.79
N ALA A 15 21.00 45.14 -31.41
CA ALA A 15 20.34 43.83 -31.37
C ALA A 15 19.46 43.78 -30.09
N VAL A 16 18.14 43.80 -30.24
CA VAL A 16 17.18 43.53 -29.20
C VAL A 16 17.13 42.00 -29.01
N ALA A 17 17.84 41.51 -28.00
CA ALA A 17 17.71 40.12 -27.55
C ALA A 17 16.39 39.97 -26.77
N THR A 18 15.38 39.37 -27.40
CA THR A 18 14.17 38.91 -26.74
C THR A 18 14.54 37.75 -25.82
N ILE A 19 14.70 38.02 -24.53
CA ILE A 19 14.81 36.99 -23.52
C ILE A 19 13.41 36.39 -23.39
N VAL A 20 13.19 35.24 -24.03
CA VAL A 20 12.06 34.34 -23.69
C VAL A 20 12.34 33.78 -22.32
N GLY A 21 11.82 34.45 -21.30
CA GLY A 21 11.85 33.94 -19.94
C GLY A 21 11.04 32.66 -19.91
N THR A 22 11.70 31.52 -19.87
CA THR A 22 11.08 30.30 -19.37
C THR A 22 10.72 30.57 -17.90
N SER A 23 9.43 30.81 -17.65
CA SER A 23 8.92 30.83 -16.28
C SER A 23 9.22 29.46 -15.69
N ALA A 24 10.29 29.34 -14.92
CA ALA A 24 10.47 28.23 -14.01
C ALA A 24 9.33 28.40 -12.99
N PHE A 25 8.27 27.60 -13.11
CA PHE A 25 7.27 27.51 -12.06
C PHE A 25 8.02 27.06 -10.81
N ALA A 26 8.01 27.90 -9.79
CA ALA A 26 8.55 27.51 -8.49
C ALA A 26 7.67 26.40 -7.94
N GLN A 27 8.28 25.30 -7.53
CA GLN A 27 7.60 24.23 -6.82
C GLN A 27 7.14 24.81 -5.47
N ASP A 28 5.83 24.87 -5.26
CA ASP A 28 5.24 25.47 -4.07
C ASP A 28 5.22 24.46 -2.89
N MET A 29 5.08 23.15 -3.20
CA MET A 29 4.94 22.11 -2.20
C MET A 29 5.57 20.80 -2.66
N THR A 30 6.26 20.10 -1.73
CA THR A 30 6.68 18.70 -1.92
C THR A 30 5.99 17.84 -0.88
N LEU A 31 5.23 16.84 -1.32
CA LEU A 31 4.60 15.85 -0.47
C LEU A 31 5.51 14.64 -0.31
N LYS A 32 5.76 14.22 0.93
CA LYS A 32 6.54 13.02 1.25
C LYS A 32 5.63 11.83 1.38
N LEU A 33 5.81 10.84 0.49
CA LEU A 33 5.04 9.60 0.45
C LEU A 33 5.94 8.42 0.81
N GLY A 34 5.77 7.84 2.02
CA GLY A 34 6.49 6.64 2.45
C GLY A 34 5.64 5.37 2.29
N HIS A 35 6.28 4.23 2.00
CA HIS A 35 5.61 2.93 1.99
C HIS A 35 6.59 1.77 2.20
N LEU A 36 6.06 0.57 2.51
CA LEU A 36 6.86 -0.61 2.87
C LEU A 36 7.39 -1.40 1.66
N ALA A 37 6.74 -1.31 0.50
CA ALA A 37 7.09 -2.11 -0.66
C ALA A 37 8.39 -1.62 -1.34
N ASN A 38 9.06 -2.51 -2.08
CA ASN A 38 10.23 -2.13 -2.88
C ASN A 38 9.83 -1.45 -4.21
N GLU A 39 10.83 -1.03 -4.97
CA GLU A 39 10.66 -0.24 -6.19
C GLU A 39 10.00 -1.02 -7.35
N ASP A 40 10.11 -2.35 -7.35
CA ASP A 40 9.51 -3.20 -8.38
C ASP A 40 8.04 -3.54 -8.12
N ASN A 41 7.53 -3.20 -6.95
CA ASN A 41 6.16 -3.51 -6.54
C ASN A 41 5.15 -2.54 -7.16
N ALA A 42 3.96 -3.03 -7.49
CA ALA A 42 2.87 -2.24 -8.07
C ALA A 42 2.52 -0.98 -7.25
N TRP A 43 2.63 -1.04 -5.92
CA TRP A 43 2.35 0.11 -5.05
C TRP A 43 3.36 1.24 -5.24
N HIS A 44 4.67 0.90 -5.38
CA HIS A 44 5.68 1.92 -5.66
C HIS A 44 5.43 2.55 -7.02
N LEU A 45 5.21 1.73 -8.05
CA LEU A 45 4.94 2.21 -9.40
C LEU A 45 3.70 3.11 -9.45
N ALA A 46 2.65 2.75 -8.72
CA ALA A 46 1.44 3.57 -8.60
C ALA A 46 1.68 4.87 -7.81
N ALA A 47 2.53 4.84 -6.77
CA ALA A 47 2.92 6.05 -6.04
C ALA A 47 3.72 7.02 -6.91
N VAL A 48 4.64 6.52 -7.73
CA VAL A 48 5.38 7.31 -8.73
C VAL A 48 4.41 7.89 -9.76
N LYS A 49 3.52 7.05 -10.30
CA LYS A 49 2.48 7.48 -11.25
C LYS A 49 1.59 8.58 -10.66
N PHE A 50 1.17 8.44 -9.41
CA PHE A 50 0.43 9.49 -8.70
C PHE A 50 1.20 10.82 -8.68
N GLY A 51 2.50 10.78 -8.34
CA GLY A 51 3.35 11.97 -8.30
C GLY A 51 3.50 12.65 -9.67
N GLU A 52 3.69 11.87 -10.73
CA GLU A 52 3.78 12.37 -12.11
C GLU A 52 2.48 13.05 -12.54
N GLU A 53 1.34 12.42 -12.31
CA GLU A 53 0.04 12.96 -12.68
C GLU A 53 -0.31 14.21 -11.86
N LEU A 54 -0.03 14.21 -10.55
CA LEU A 54 -0.26 15.38 -9.71
C LEU A 54 0.60 16.56 -10.13
N SER A 55 1.88 16.33 -10.42
CA SER A 55 2.78 17.37 -10.96
C SER A 55 2.25 17.92 -12.28
N SER A 56 1.82 17.07 -13.19
CA SER A 56 1.23 17.49 -14.47
C SER A 56 -0.06 18.30 -14.31
N LEU A 57 -0.96 17.87 -13.42
CA LEU A 57 -2.25 18.54 -13.17
C LEU A 57 -2.11 19.87 -12.42
N THR A 58 -0.96 20.11 -11.78
CA THR A 58 -0.68 21.33 -11.02
C THR A 58 0.41 22.20 -11.65
N ASP A 59 0.77 21.97 -12.93
CA ASP A 59 1.83 22.69 -13.66
C ASP A 59 3.17 22.71 -12.87
N GLY A 60 3.50 21.62 -12.20
CA GLY A 60 4.73 21.46 -11.41
C GLY A 60 4.72 22.13 -10.04
N ARG A 61 3.63 22.74 -9.59
CA ARG A 61 3.53 23.38 -8.27
C ARG A 61 3.57 22.39 -7.11
N ILE A 62 3.00 21.20 -7.29
CA ILE A 62 3.00 20.15 -6.27
C ILE A 62 3.80 18.96 -6.80
N ALA A 63 4.86 18.60 -6.10
CA ALA A 63 5.65 17.41 -6.36
C ALA A 63 5.44 16.36 -5.26
N VAL A 64 5.71 15.09 -5.59
CA VAL A 64 5.69 13.98 -4.62
C VAL A 64 7.06 13.33 -4.61
N GLU A 65 7.64 13.21 -3.41
CA GLU A 65 8.86 12.45 -3.19
C GLU A 65 8.48 11.10 -2.57
N VAL A 66 8.78 10.00 -3.29
CA VAL A 66 8.39 8.65 -2.89
C VAL A 66 9.55 7.94 -2.19
N PHE A 67 9.29 7.39 -1.02
CA PHE A 67 10.23 6.69 -0.16
C PHE A 67 9.82 5.22 -0.01
N PRO A 68 10.37 4.30 -0.84
CA PRO A 68 10.11 2.87 -0.75
C PRO A 68 10.88 2.21 0.41
N ASN A 69 10.63 0.90 0.63
CA ASN A 69 11.39 0.04 1.54
C ASN A 69 11.43 0.54 3.00
N GLU A 70 10.35 1.17 3.48
CA GLU A 70 10.31 1.78 4.82
C GLU A 70 11.45 2.81 5.06
N SER A 71 12.04 3.39 4.01
CA SER A 71 13.17 4.33 4.11
C SER A 71 12.81 5.66 4.80
N LEU A 72 11.54 6.06 4.81
CA LEU A 72 11.04 7.21 5.55
C LEU A 72 10.58 6.86 6.98
N GLY A 73 10.38 5.57 7.26
CA GLY A 73 9.89 5.03 8.52
C GLY A 73 9.06 3.77 8.30
N LYS A 74 8.88 2.99 9.36
CA LYS A 74 8.00 1.81 9.36
C LYS A 74 6.54 2.25 9.25
N GLU A 75 5.65 1.36 8.81
CA GLU A 75 4.24 1.69 8.54
C GLU A 75 3.56 2.43 9.72
N ILE A 76 3.73 1.93 10.95
CA ILE A 76 3.16 2.56 12.14
C ILE A 76 3.79 3.95 12.42
N ASP A 77 5.09 4.12 12.15
CA ASP A 77 5.78 5.40 12.31
C ASP A 77 5.28 6.42 11.27
N LEU A 78 5.02 5.98 10.03
CA LEU A 78 4.43 6.82 8.99
C LEU A 78 3.02 7.30 9.38
N ILE A 79 2.16 6.40 9.88
CA ILE A 79 0.82 6.75 10.35
C ILE A 79 0.90 7.79 11.48
N ASN A 80 1.74 7.54 12.49
CA ASN A 80 1.97 8.50 13.57
C ASN A 80 2.54 9.83 13.05
N GLY A 81 3.47 9.77 12.10
CA GLY A 81 4.06 10.94 11.45
C GLY A 81 3.02 11.78 10.70
N MET A 82 2.06 11.15 10.04
CA MET A 82 0.93 11.85 9.39
C MET A 82 0.04 12.57 10.42
N GLN A 83 -0.26 11.93 11.55
CA GLN A 83 -1.01 12.55 12.64
C GLN A 83 -0.29 13.75 13.24
N LEU A 84 1.04 13.70 13.31
CA LEU A 84 1.91 14.78 13.82
C LEU A 84 2.26 15.83 12.75
N GLY A 85 1.89 15.60 11.48
CA GLY A 85 2.18 16.50 10.36
C GLY A 85 3.64 16.50 9.89
N THR A 86 4.41 15.45 10.17
CA THR A 86 5.81 15.26 9.73
C THR A 86 5.94 14.41 8.48
N VAL A 87 4.90 13.66 8.13
CA VAL A 87 4.75 12.86 6.91
C VAL A 87 3.44 13.29 6.26
N ASP A 88 3.45 13.44 4.94
CA ASP A 88 2.28 13.90 4.20
C ASP A 88 1.39 12.73 3.74
N MET A 89 2.00 11.62 3.30
CA MET A 89 1.30 10.53 2.63
C MET A 89 1.91 9.16 2.96
N THR A 90 1.07 8.14 2.93
CA THR A 90 1.51 6.73 2.99
C THR A 90 0.55 5.83 2.22
N ILE A 91 1.02 4.62 1.90
CA ILE A 91 0.18 3.51 1.45
C ILE A 91 0.03 2.56 2.63
N THR A 92 -1.19 2.40 3.14
CA THR A 92 -1.50 1.59 4.32
C THR A 92 -2.93 1.04 4.27
N GLY A 93 -3.24 0.09 5.10
CA GLY A 93 -4.56 -0.56 5.09
C GLY A 93 -5.00 -1.06 6.45
N GLU A 94 -4.99 -2.37 6.64
CA GLU A 94 -5.50 -3.07 7.82
C GLU A 94 -4.85 -2.62 9.14
N SER A 95 -3.63 -2.10 9.10
CA SER A 95 -2.96 -1.52 10.29
C SER A 95 -3.71 -0.32 10.87
N LEU A 96 -4.54 0.36 10.06
CA LEU A 96 -5.38 1.48 10.52
C LEU A 96 -6.43 1.07 11.56
N GLN A 97 -6.72 -0.24 11.72
CA GLN A 97 -7.62 -0.71 12.79
C GLN A 97 -7.12 -0.37 14.20
N ASN A 98 -5.82 -0.10 14.37
CA ASN A 98 -5.26 0.36 15.64
C ASN A 98 -5.82 1.73 16.08
N TRP A 99 -6.36 2.52 15.15
CA TRP A 99 -6.99 3.82 15.42
C TRP A 99 -8.47 3.84 15.09
N ALA A 100 -8.87 3.19 14.00
CA ALA A 100 -10.21 3.16 13.47
C ALA A 100 -10.71 1.70 13.36
N PRO A 101 -11.52 1.18 14.30
CA PRO A 101 -11.95 -0.22 14.32
C PRO A 101 -12.59 -0.71 13.02
N MET A 102 -13.30 0.15 12.28
CA MET A 102 -13.87 -0.23 10.98
C MET A 102 -12.80 -0.59 9.94
N ALA A 103 -11.55 -0.14 10.10
CA ALA A 103 -10.47 -0.53 9.20
C ALA A 103 -10.12 -2.04 9.28
N ALA A 104 -10.59 -2.76 10.31
CA ALA A 104 -10.53 -4.23 10.32
C ALA A 104 -11.29 -4.86 9.14
N LEU A 105 -12.33 -4.18 8.63
CA LEU A 105 -13.10 -4.64 7.46
C LEU A 105 -12.28 -4.63 6.17
N LEU A 106 -11.15 -3.93 6.11
CA LEU A 106 -10.27 -3.94 4.92
C LEU A 106 -9.71 -5.33 4.61
N ALA A 107 -9.57 -6.19 5.63
CA ALA A 107 -8.84 -7.45 5.54
C ALA A 107 -9.41 -8.51 6.50
N VAL A 108 -10.74 -8.74 6.43
CA VAL A 108 -11.39 -9.80 7.23
C VAL A 108 -10.95 -11.17 6.71
N PRO A 109 -10.30 -12.01 7.52
CA PRO A 109 -9.93 -13.36 7.09
C PRO A 109 -11.15 -14.13 6.59
N TYR A 110 -11.08 -14.63 5.35
CA TYR A 110 -12.15 -15.32 4.61
C TYR A 110 -13.46 -14.54 4.44
N GLY A 111 -13.44 -13.21 4.67
CA GLY A 111 -14.65 -12.37 4.53
C GLY A 111 -15.00 -12.04 3.08
N TYR A 112 -14.00 -12.05 2.17
CA TYR A 112 -14.19 -11.72 0.76
C TYR A 112 -13.94 -12.93 -0.12
N THR A 113 -14.92 -13.29 -0.95
CA THR A 113 -14.90 -14.49 -1.80
C THR A 113 -14.21 -14.26 -3.14
N SER A 114 -14.21 -13.02 -3.63
CA SER A 114 -13.60 -12.64 -4.91
C SER A 114 -13.12 -11.20 -4.91
N LEU A 115 -12.40 -10.79 -5.95
CA LEU A 115 -11.98 -9.41 -6.18
C LEU A 115 -13.19 -8.50 -6.41
N GLU A 116 -14.19 -8.99 -7.14
CA GLU A 116 -15.43 -8.26 -7.42
C GLU A 116 -16.22 -8.00 -6.15
N HIS A 117 -16.39 -9.01 -5.27
CA HIS A 117 -17.05 -8.83 -3.98
C HIS A 117 -16.33 -7.81 -3.10
N MET A 118 -15.00 -7.86 -3.09
CA MET A 118 -14.18 -6.87 -2.38
C MET A 118 -14.39 -5.45 -2.96
N ASP A 119 -14.41 -5.30 -4.29
CA ASP A 119 -14.61 -4.01 -4.97
C ASP A 119 -16.00 -3.44 -4.69
N GLU A 120 -17.04 -4.26 -4.67
CA GLU A 120 -18.41 -3.85 -4.30
C GLU A 120 -18.46 -3.27 -2.89
N VAL A 121 -17.79 -3.91 -1.93
CA VAL A 121 -17.73 -3.42 -0.54
C VAL A 121 -16.88 -2.16 -0.44
N ALA A 122 -15.69 -2.15 -1.07
CA ALA A 122 -14.76 -1.02 -1.02
C ALA A 122 -15.33 0.26 -1.63
N SER A 123 -16.11 0.14 -2.71
CA SER A 123 -16.75 1.28 -3.41
C SER A 123 -18.17 1.61 -2.93
N GLY A 124 -18.74 0.79 -2.06
CA GLY A 124 -20.10 0.93 -1.53
C GLY A 124 -20.17 1.71 -0.20
N ASP A 125 -21.35 1.66 0.42
CA ASP A 125 -21.64 2.36 1.67
C ASP A 125 -20.72 1.93 2.82
N ILE A 126 -20.33 0.66 2.89
CA ILE A 126 -19.41 0.14 3.91
C ILE A 126 -18.03 0.77 3.72
N GLY A 127 -17.53 0.82 2.47
CA GLY A 127 -16.27 1.46 2.14
C GLY A 127 -16.25 2.94 2.55
N GLN A 128 -17.35 3.67 2.30
CA GLN A 128 -17.46 5.06 2.72
C GLN A 128 -17.45 5.21 4.25
N GLN A 129 -18.15 4.35 4.99
CA GLN A 129 -18.14 4.36 6.46
C GLN A 129 -16.75 4.07 7.02
N ILE A 130 -15.98 3.18 6.39
CA ILE A 130 -14.58 2.92 6.75
C ILE A 130 -13.75 4.19 6.57
N ILE A 131 -13.85 4.85 5.41
CA ILE A 131 -13.14 6.10 5.11
C ILE A 131 -13.50 7.18 6.13
N ASP A 132 -14.77 7.38 6.40
CA ASP A 132 -15.25 8.41 7.34
C ASP A 132 -14.68 8.18 8.75
N GLN A 133 -14.64 6.92 9.20
CA GLN A 133 -14.07 6.60 10.51
C GLN A 133 -12.55 6.77 10.55
N ILE A 134 -11.83 6.40 9.48
CA ILE A 134 -10.37 6.61 9.38
C ILE A 134 -10.07 8.11 9.46
N VAL A 135 -10.77 8.93 8.68
CA VAL A 135 -10.61 10.40 8.73
C VAL A 135 -10.89 10.93 10.12
N ALA A 136 -12.00 10.54 10.74
CA ALA A 136 -12.42 11.06 12.04
C ALA A 136 -11.48 10.66 13.18
N LYS A 137 -10.98 9.42 13.19
CA LYS A 137 -10.22 8.86 14.30
C LYS A 137 -8.71 8.84 14.10
N ALA A 138 -8.25 8.59 12.87
CA ALA A 138 -6.83 8.54 12.56
C ALA A 138 -6.27 9.86 11.99
N GLN A 139 -7.13 10.81 11.60
CA GLN A 139 -6.74 12.07 10.95
C GLN A 139 -5.96 11.84 9.65
N ILE A 140 -6.35 10.79 8.93
CA ILE A 140 -5.76 10.33 7.67
C ILE A 140 -6.90 10.18 6.66
N ARG A 141 -6.72 10.72 5.46
CA ARG A 141 -7.70 10.67 4.38
C ARG A 141 -7.30 9.66 3.33
N PRO A 142 -8.04 8.55 3.16
CA PRO A 142 -7.96 7.72 1.98
C PRO A 142 -8.38 8.53 0.73
N ILE A 143 -7.56 8.49 -0.34
CA ILE A 143 -7.81 9.20 -1.60
C ILE A 143 -7.92 8.27 -2.80
N ALA A 144 -7.46 7.04 -2.68
CA ALA A 144 -7.65 5.94 -3.62
C ALA A 144 -7.50 4.62 -2.89
N TYR A 145 -8.01 3.51 -3.44
CA TYR A 145 -7.72 2.18 -2.94
C TYR A 145 -7.00 1.33 -3.98
N PHE A 146 -6.06 0.52 -3.50
CA PHE A 146 -5.32 -0.45 -4.29
C PHE A 146 -5.74 -1.85 -3.87
N ALA A 147 -6.11 -2.68 -4.84
CA ALA A 147 -6.45 -4.06 -4.57
C ALA A 147 -5.18 -4.90 -4.37
N ARG A 148 -5.33 -6.02 -3.71
CA ARG A 148 -4.24 -6.97 -3.52
C ARG A 148 -4.67 -8.36 -3.92
N GLY A 149 -3.73 -9.16 -4.40
CA GLY A 149 -3.92 -10.60 -4.54
C GLY A 149 -4.17 -11.26 -3.17
N PRO A 150 -4.68 -12.51 -3.16
CA PRO A 150 -4.90 -13.22 -1.91
C PRO A 150 -3.60 -13.42 -1.14
N ARG A 151 -3.69 -13.30 0.19
CA ARG A 151 -2.57 -13.56 1.09
C ARG A 151 -2.43 -15.06 1.33
N ASN A 152 -1.19 -15.54 1.27
CA ASN A 152 -0.81 -16.93 1.47
C ASN A 152 0.26 -17.03 2.55
N LEU A 153 0.25 -18.14 3.29
CA LEU A 153 1.27 -18.46 4.27
C LEU A 153 2.53 -19.00 3.58
N THR A 154 3.71 -18.43 3.84
CA THR A 154 4.98 -19.07 3.50
C THR A 154 5.62 -19.74 4.71
N SER A 155 6.41 -20.80 4.49
CA SER A 155 7.02 -21.59 5.55
C SER A 155 8.23 -22.41 5.08
N GLN A 156 8.97 -23.01 6.03
CA GLN A 156 10.07 -23.93 5.76
C GLN A 156 9.64 -25.40 5.65
N ARG A 157 8.39 -25.71 5.95
CA ARG A 157 7.76 -27.03 5.82
C ARG A 157 6.35 -26.87 5.26
N PRO A 158 5.81 -27.90 4.58
CA PRO A 158 4.43 -27.81 4.10
C PRO A 158 3.45 -27.70 5.28
N ILE A 159 2.43 -26.84 5.10
CA ILE A 159 1.29 -26.64 6.00
C ILE A 159 0.03 -26.93 5.20
N ALA A 160 -0.59 -28.08 5.41
CA ALA A 160 -1.77 -28.49 4.68
C ALA A 160 -3.08 -28.29 5.46
N SER A 161 -3.03 -28.17 6.77
CA SER A 161 -4.18 -28.02 7.65
C SER A 161 -3.87 -27.13 8.85
N PRO A 162 -4.89 -26.62 9.60
CA PRO A 162 -4.64 -25.88 10.85
C PRO A 162 -3.83 -26.65 11.88
N ALA A 163 -3.95 -27.98 11.92
CA ALA A 163 -3.18 -28.81 12.87
C ALA A 163 -1.66 -28.72 12.64
N ASP A 164 -1.23 -28.41 11.41
CA ASP A 164 0.18 -28.24 11.09
C ASP A 164 0.77 -26.92 11.61
N LEU A 165 -0.06 -26.00 12.10
CA LEU A 165 0.37 -24.71 12.64
C LEU A 165 0.80 -24.78 14.12
N ASP A 166 0.59 -25.90 14.81
CA ASP A 166 0.79 -26.01 16.26
C ASP A 166 2.17 -25.46 16.69
N GLY A 167 2.14 -24.35 17.45
CA GLY A 167 3.31 -23.65 17.95
C GLY A 167 4.20 -22.97 16.91
N MET A 168 3.82 -22.96 15.62
CA MET A 168 4.62 -22.34 14.55
C MET A 168 4.80 -20.85 14.80
N LYS A 169 6.04 -20.42 14.95
CA LYS A 169 6.40 -19.00 15.07
C LYS A 169 6.25 -18.32 13.71
N MET A 170 5.26 -17.50 13.57
CA MET A 170 5.05 -16.78 12.30
C MET A 170 4.91 -15.29 12.51
N ARG A 171 5.41 -14.54 11.54
CA ARG A 171 5.21 -13.10 11.56
C ARG A 171 3.83 -12.76 11.02
N VAL A 172 3.20 -11.81 11.69
CA VAL A 172 2.06 -11.06 11.17
C VAL A 172 2.38 -9.56 11.19
N PRO A 173 1.69 -8.71 10.40
CA PRO A 173 1.78 -7.26 10.58
C PRO A 173 1.21 -6.84 11.94
N ASN A 174 1.38 -5.55 12.32
CA ASN A 174 0.80 -5.00 13.56
C ASN A 174 -0.73 -4.82 13.43
N VAL A 175 -1.43 -5.92 13.26
CA VAL A 175 -2.85 -6.04 13.01
C VAL A 175 -3.46 -6.94 14.07
N PRO A 176 -4.18 -6.40 15.08
CA PRO A 176 -4.72 -7.17 16.19
C PRO A 176 -5.55 -8.38 15.74
N LEU A 177 -6.46 -8.20 14.78
CA LEU A 177 -7.28 -9.29 14.28
C LEU A 177 -6.45 -10.45 13.69
N PHE A 178 -5.32 -10.18 13.04
CA PHE A 178 -4.44 -11.24 12.51
C PHE A 178 -3.76 -11.99 13.63
N VAL A 179 -3.30 -11.30 14.68
CA VAL A 179 -2.73 -11.94 15.87
C VAL A 179 -3.74 -12.90 16.50
N ASP A 180 -4.98 -12.45 16.70
CA ASP A 180 -6.02 -13.24 17.32
C ASP A 180 -6.40 -14.47 16.49
N VAL A 181 -6.59 -14.28 15.18
CA VAL A 181 -6.97 -15.38 14.27
C VAL A 181 -5.86 -16.42 14.14
N TRP A 182 -4.62 -16.02 13.91
CA TRP A 182 -3.51 -16.97 13.80
C TRP A 182 -3.21 -17.69 15.12
N SER A 183 -3.39 -17.01 16.27
CA SER A 183 -3.33 -17.66 17.59
C SER A 183 -4.42 -18.73 17.77
N ALA A 184 -5.64 -18.43 17.36
CA ALA A 184 -6.77 -19.37 17.42
C ALA A 184 -6.58 -20.57 16.47
N LEU A 185 -5.86 -20.38 15.37
CA LEU A 185 -5.45 -21.45 14.44
C LEU A 185 -4.30 -22.32 14.98
N GLY A 186 -3.73 -21.98 16.14
CA GLY A 186 -2.66 -22.76 16.80
C GLY A 186 -1.25 -22.25 16.55
N ALA A 187 -1.06 -21.22 15.74
CA ALA A 187 0.24 -20.60 15.52
C ALA A 187 0.68 -19.72 16.71
N ALA A 188 1.96 -19.35 16.74
CA ALA A 188 2.53 -18.37 17.65
C ALA A 188 2.87 -17.08 16.87
N PRO A 189 1.88 -16.20 16.57
CA PRO A 189 2.09 -15.01 15.78
C PRO A 189 2.95 -13.99 16.52
N THR A 190 3.88 -13.38 15.78
CA THR A 190 4.78 -12.33 16.27
C THR A 190 4.59 -11.08 15.39
N PRO A 191 3.95 -10.02 15.88
CA PRO A 191 3.84 -8.76 15.15
C PRO A 191 5.22 -8.12 14.96
N MET A 192 5.56 -7.75 13.72
CA MET A 192 6.79 -6.98 13.42
C MET A 192 6.65 -6.20 12.12
N ALA A 193 7.48 -5.16 11.95
CA ALA A 193 7.55 -4.36 10.75
C ALA A 193 7.99 -5.20 9.54
N PHE A 194 7.60 -4.78 8.34
CA PHE A 194 7.85 -5.56 7.12
C PHE A 194 9.33 -5.70 6.80
N SER A 195 10.11 -4.64 6.98
CA SER A 195 11.57 -4.64 6.77
C SER A 195 12.35 -5.60 7.68
N GLU A 196 11.76 -6.08 8.77
CA GLU A 196 12.39 -7.03 9.70
C GLU A 196 12.17 -8.50 9.31
N VAL A 197 11.21 -8.75 8.40
CA VAL A 197 10.73 -10.13 8.12
C VAL A 197 11.80 -10.98 7.47
N PHE A 198 12.46 -10.50 6.41
CA PHE A 198 13.48 -11.28 5.70
C PHE A 198 14.59 -11.79 6.63
N THR A 199 15.18 -10.89 7.43
CA THR A 199 16.25 -11.24 8.37
C THR A 199 15.76 -12.18 9.47
N SER A 200 14.51 -12.01 9.94
CA SER A 200 13.91 -12.88 10.95
C SER A 200 13.64 -14.29 10.43
N LEU A 201 13.22 -14.44 9.16
CA LEU A 201 13.12 -15.71 8.46
C LEU A 201 14.49 -16.36 8.26
N GLN A 202 15.46 -15.58 7.77
CA GLN A 202 16.82 -16.06 7.49
C GLN A 202 17.52 -16.57 8.76
N SER A 203 17.30 -15.91 9.89
CA SER A 203 17.90 -16.29 11.18
C SER A 203 17.09 -17.34 11.96
N GLY A 204 15.90 -17.71 11.47
CA GLY A 204 15.03 -18.69 12.14
C GLY A 204 14.35 -18.15 13.42
N VAL A 205 14.29 -16.85 13.62
CA VAL A 205 13.49 -16.20 14.69
C VAL A 205 12.02 -16.47 14.48
N ILE A 206 11.58 -16.45 13.22
CA ILE A 206 10.26 -16.89 12.75
C ILE A 206 10.42 -17.99 11.69
N GLU A 207 9.42 -18.87 11.61
CA GLU A 207 9.39 -20.00 10.69
C GLU A 207 8.58 -19.72 9.42
N GLY A 208 7.76 -18.68 9.45
CA GLY A 208 6.93 -18.27 8.33
C GLY A 208 6.35 -16.87 8.47
N GLN A 209 5.71 -16.44 7.41
CA GLN A 209 4.98 -15.17 7.29
C GLN A 209 3.82 -15.34 6.32
N GLU A 210 2.93 -14.36 6.20
CA GLU A 210 1.80 -14.38 5.30
C GLU A 210 1.69 -13.06 4.51
N ASN A 211 1.53 -13.15 3.19
CA ASN A 211 1.40 -12.00 2.28
C ASN A 211 0.85 -12.43 0.91
N PRO A 212 0.43 -11.47 0.06
CA PRO A 212 0.21 -11.70 -1.36
C PRO A 212 1.50 -12.11 -2.09
N LEU A 213 1.36 -12.89 -3.17
CA LEU A 213 2.51 -13.39 -3.96
C LEU A 213 3.40 -12.24 -4.47
N ALA A 214 2.82 -11.10 -4.85
CA ALA A 214 3.56 -9.92 -5.27
C ALA A 214 4.53 -9.40 -4.20
N LEU A 215 4.14 -9.41 -2.92
CA LEU A 215 5.03 -9.03 -1.82
C LEU A 215 6.02 -10.13 -1.46
N ILE A 216 5.62 -11.40 -1.54
CA ILE A 216 6.52 -12.55 -1.33
C ILE A 216 7.67 -12.49 -2.35
N ARG A 217 7.34 -12.25 -3.63
CA ARG A 217 8.31 -12.08 -4.71
C ARG A 217 9.19 -10.85 -4.50
N SER A 218 8.57 -9.69 -4.35
CA SER A 218 9.31 -8.42 -4.31
C SER A 218 10.21 -8.28 -3.09
N ALA A 219 9.88 -8.96 -1.96
CA ALA A 219 10.71 -9.03 -0.77
C ALA A 219 11.72 -10.20 -0.78
N ASN A 220 11.84 -10.93 -1.90
CA ASN A 220 12.74 -12.06 -2.08
C ASN A 220 12.56 -13.18 -1.02
N PHE A 221 11.33 -13.38 -0.51
CA PHE A 221 11.10 -14.41 0.50
C PHE A 221 11.36 -15.83 0.00
N ASN A 222 11.36 -16.05 -1.32
CA ASN A 222 11.80 -17.29 -1.94
C ASN A 222 13.25 -17.69 -1.62
N GLU A 223 14.11 -16.76 -1.21
CA GLU A 223 15.48 -17.07 -0.80
C GLU A 223 15.57 -17.68 0.61
N VAL A 224 14.54 -17.47 1.43
CA VAL A 224 14.49 -17.85 2.85
C VAL A 224 13.26 -18.67 3.23
N GLN A 225 12.40 -19.02 2.27
CA GLN A 225 11.18 -19.83 2.47
C GLN A 225 11.04 -20.82 1.32
N GLY A 226 10.75 -22.09 1.65
CA GLY A 226 10.60 -23.16 0.64
C GLY A 226 9.19 -23.37 0.13
N TYR A 227 8.18 -22.95 0.89
CA TYR A 227 6.78 -23.29 0.60
C TYR A 227 5.87 -22.09 0.57
N VAL A 228 4.92 -22.09 -0.37
CA VAL A 228 3.73 -21.25 -0.38
C VAL A 228 2.53 -22.15 -0.09
N ASN A 229 1.98 -22.07 1.11
CA ASN A 229 0.76 -22.79 1.46
C ASN A 229 -0.43 -21.93 1.05
N GLN A 230 -1.24 -22.42 0.12
CA GLN A 230 -2.29 -21.66 -0.57
C GLN A 230 -3.52 -21.45 0.33
N THR A 231 -3.30 -20.80 1.46
CA THR A 231 -4.36 -20.53 2.44
C THR A 231 -5.38 -19.53 1.94
N GLU A 232 -4.98 -18.62 1.06
CA GLU A 232 -5.81 -17.53 0.50
C GLU A 232 -6.72 -16.87 1.54
N HIS A 233 -6.22 -16.81 2.78
CA HIS A 233 -6.98 -16.49 3.98
C HIS A 233 -7.48 -15.04 4.04
N VAL A 234 -6.90 -14.14 3.24
CA VAL A 234 -7.34 -12.73 3.16
C VAL A 234 -7.30 -12.25 1.72
N ARG A 235 -8.42 -11.72 1.24
CA ARG A 235 -8.50 -10.77 0.13
C ARG A 235 -8.76 -9.41 0.71
N SER A 236 -8.05 -8.39 0.24
CA SER A 236 -8.05 -7.08 0.88
C SER A 236 -7.69 -5.97 -0.09
N TRP A 237 -7.96 -4.75 0.35
CA TRP A 237 -7.42 -3.55 -0.27
C TRP A 237 -6.67 -2.71 0.74
N ILE A 238 -5.87 -1.81 0.23
CA ILE A 238 -5.17 -0.78 1.00
C ILE A 238 -5.48 0.58 0.39
N TYR A 239 -5.13 1.63 1.10
CA TYR A 239 -5.36 2.97 0.64
C TYR A 239 -4.05 3.71 0.33
N LEU A 240 -4.06 4.49 -0.75
CA LEU A 240 -3.21 5.67 -0.87
C LEU A 240 -3.85 6.75 0.00
N THR A 241 -3.09 7.31 0.93
CA THR A 241 -3.62 8.21 1.96
C THR A 241 -2.84 9.51 2.04
N ILE A 242 -3.52 10.58 2.46
CA ILE A 242 -2.93 11.88 2.77
C ILE A 242 -3.31 12.30 4.19
N ALA A 243 -2.39 12.95 4.92
CA ALA A 243 -2.68 13.50 6.24
C ALA A 243 -3.74 14.61 6.13
N GLU A 244 -4.73 14.63 7.05
CA GLU A 244 -5.74 15.69 7.10
C GLU A 244 -5.12 17.08 7.27
N SER A 245 -4.01 17.17 8.02
CA SER A 245 -3.26 18.42 8.18
C SER A 245 -2.61 18.92 6.89
N THR A 246 -2.21 18.01 5.98
CA THR A 246 -1.69 18.35 4.64
C THR A 246 -2.83 18.66 3.69
N TRP A 247 -3.90 17.85 3.69
CA TRP A 247 -5.11 18.07 2.90
C TRP A 247 -5.73 19.46 3.13
N ALA A 248 -5.80 19.88 4.38
CA ALA A 248 -6.35 21.19 4.77
C ALA A 248 -5.54 22.41 4.27
N LYS A 249 -4.27 22.20 3.89
CA LYS A 249 -3.42 23.26 3.29
C LYS A 249 -3.62 23.43 1.79
N LEU A 250 -4.22 22.42 1.13
CA LEU A 250 -4.46 22.45 -0.31
C LEU A 250 -5.65 23.33 -0.65
N SER A 251 -5.54 24.08 -1.75
CA SER A 251 -6.69 24.77 -2.34
C SER A 251 -7.73 23.77 -2.85
N ALA A 252 -8.96 24.21 -3.08
CA ALA A 252 -10.00 23.36 -3.66
C ALA A 252 -9.60 22.78 -5.03
N ASP A 253 -8.90 23.55 -5.85
CA ASP A 253 -8.40 23.11 -7.15
C ASP A 253 -7.28 22.07 -6.99
N ASP A 254 -6.38 22.26 -6.03
CA ASP A 254 -5.32 21.29 -5.73
C ASP A 254 -5.88 20.00 -5.12
N GLN A 255 -6.90 20.09 -4.26
CA GLN A 255 -7.62 18.91 -3.76
C GLN A 255 -8.27 18.11 -4.90
N ALA A 256 -8.87 18.80 -5.86
CA ALA A 256 -9.44 18.16 -7.05
C ALA A 256 -8.34 17.52 -7.93
N ALA A 257 -7.18 18.16 -8.07
CA ALA A 257 -6.02 17.60 -8.78
C ALA A 257 -5.49 16.34 -8.08
N VAL A 258 -5.36 16.36 -6.75
CA VAL A 258 -4.96 15.18 -5.94
C VAL A 258 -5.93 14.02 -6.14
N MET A 259 -7.25 14.24 -6.05
CA MET A 259 -8.23 13.17 -6.25
C MET A 259 -8.18 12.61 -7.67
N LYS A 260 -7.98 13.46 -8.68
CA LYS A 260 -7.85 13.01 -10.07
C LYS A 260 -6.58 12.19 -10.29
N ALA A 261 -5.43 12.64 -9.79
CA ALA A 261 -4.17 11.91 -9.85
C ALA A 261 -4.27 10.55 -9.12
N ALA A 262 -4.92 10.53 -7.96
CA ALA A 262 -5.16 9.32 -7.18
C ALA A 262 -6.01 8.29 -7.93
N ALA A 263 -7.08 8.73 -8.62
CA ALA A 263 -7.89 7.85 -9.46
C ALA A 263 -7.09 7.24 -10.63
N MET A 264 -6.22 8.04 -11.27
CA MET A 264 -5.35 7.56 -12.35
C MET A 264 -4.31 6.56 -11.82
N ALA A 265 -3.75 6.79 -10.65
CA ALA A 265 -2.83 5.86 -10.00
C ALA A 265 -3.51 4.55 -9.59
N GLN A 266 -4.77 4.60 -9.13
CA GLN A 266 -5.58 3.41 -8.81
C GLN A 266 -5.84 2.55 -10.04
N GLU A 267 -6.21 3.16 -11.17
CA GLU A 267 -6.41 2.44 -12.43
C GLU A 267 -5.12 1.79 -12.91
N TYR A 268 -3.99 2.50 -12.81
CA TYR A 268 -2.68 1.99 -13.18
C TYR A 268 -2.26 0.81 -12.29
N GLU A 269 -2.42 0.93 -10.97
CA GLU A 269 -2.15 -0.15 -10.02
C GLU A 269 -2.99 -1.40 -10.31
N ARG A 270 -4.28 -1.21 -10.60
CA ARG A 270 -5.18 -2.33 -10.96
C ARG A 270 -4.69 -3.08 -12.20
N GLY A 271 -4.21 -2.39 -13.21
CA GLY A 271 -3.62 -3.02 -14.39
C GLY A 271 -2.39 -3.87 -14.02
N LEU A 272 -1.48 -3.31 -13.24
CA LEU A 272 -0.28 -4.02 -12.76
C LEU A 272 -0.63 -5.25 -11.92
N LEU A 273 -1.60 -5.15 -11.03
CA LEU A 273 -2.06 -6.28 -10.23
C LEU A 273 -2.55 -7.43 -11.12
N LEU A 274 -3.45 -7.14 -12.06
CA LEU A 274 -4.05 -8.17 -12.92
C LEU A 274 -3.00 -8.85 -13.80
N ASP A 275 -2.02 -8.08 -14.30
CA ASP A 275 -0.93 -8.60 -15.12
C ASP A 275 0.05 -9.46 -14.29
N SER A 276 0.20 -9.19 -12.99
CA SER A 276 1.18 -9.87 -12.13
C SER A 276 0.68 -11.18 -11.51
N LEU A 277 -0.63 -11.38 -11.34
CA LEU A 277 -1.17 -12.51 -10.56
C LEU A 277 -0.62 -13.89 -10.97
N ALA A 278 -0.60 -14.18 -12.28
CA ALA A 278 -0.05 -15.44 -12.78
C ALA A 278 1.48 -15.42 -12.85
N ALA A 279 2.07 -14.28 -13.20
CA ALA A 279 3.51 -14.11 -13.34
C ALA A 279 4.27 -14.23 -12.01
N ASP A 280 3.67 -13.76 -10.90
CA ASP A 280 4.28 -13.88 -9.57
C ASP A 280 4.35 -15.34 -9.12
N ARG A 281 3.28 -16.12 -9.37
CA ARG A 281 3.30 -17.57 -9.10
C ARG A 281 4.37 -18.27 -9.89
N GLU A 282 4.41 -18.08 -11.21
CA GLU A 282 5.41 -18.69 -12.10
C GLU A 282 6.85 -18.33 -11.68
N TYR A 283 7.07 -17.06 -11.30
CA TYR A 283 8.37 -16.62 -10.79
C TYR A 283 8.77 -17.38 -9.52
N LEU A 284 7.88 -17.48 -8.53
CA LEU A 284 8.17 -18.13 -7.24
C LEU A 284 8.44 -19.62 -7.41
N GLU A 285 7.65 -20.31 -8.26
CA GLU A 285 7.88 -21.73 -8.61
C GLU A 285 9.24 -21.95 -9.29
N LYS A 286 9.59 -21.12 -10.27
CA LYS A 286 10.89 -21.15 -10.95
C LYS A 286 12.07 -20.88 -10.02
N ASN A 287 11.85 -20.11 -8.97
CA ASN A 287 12.88 -19.76 -7.97
C ASN A 287 12.82 -20.64 -6.72
N GLY A 288 12.23 -21.83 -6.82
CA GLY A 288 12.37 -22.91 -5.86
C GLY A 288 11.30 -22.99 -4.77
N MET A 289 10.22 -22.19 -4.83
CA MET A 289 9.11 -22.36 -3.90
C MET A 289 8.14 -23.45 -4.38
N GLU A 290 7.75 -24.33 -3.48
CA GLU A 290 6.70 -25.34 -3.70
C GLU A 290 5.34 -24.81 -3.26
N PHE A 291 4.33 -24.93 -4.11
CA PHE A 291 2.96 -24.52 -3.80
C PHE A 291 2.18 -25.70 -3.23
N VAL A 292 1.74 -25.57 -1.98
CA VAL A 292 1.03 -26.60 -1.22
C VAL A 292 -0.47 -26.29 -1.24
N GLU A 293 -1.29 -27.24 -1.68
CA GLU A 293 -2.73 -27.18 -1.50
C GLU A 293 -3.09 -27.43 -0.02
N VAL A 294 -4.02 -26.63 0.53
CA VAL A 294 -4.41 -26.71 1.93
C VAL A 294 -5.88 -27.16 2.06
N ASP A 295 -6.26 -27.68 3.23
CA ASP A 295 -7.66 -27.84 3.60
C ASP A 295 -8.30 -26.47 3.88
N GLY A 296 -8.67 -25.76 2.83
CA GLY A 296 -9.24 -24.42 2.89
C GLY A 296 -10.53 -24.36 3.72
N ALA A 297 -11.34 -25.43 3.72
CA ALA A 297 -12.57 -25.49 4.50
C ALA A 297 -12.28 -25.54 6.01
N ALA A 298 -11.28 -26.32 6.43
CA ALA A 298 -10.85 -26.38 7.82
C ALA A 298 -10.26 -25.04 8.29
N PHE A 299 -9.41 -24.40 7.45
CA PHE A 299 -8.88 -23.07 7.75
C PHE A 299 -9.98 -22.02 7.86
N GLN A 300 -10.91 -21.98 6.90
CA GLN A 300 -12.03 -21.04 6.91
C GLN A 300 -12.92 -21.22 8.14
N ALA A 301 -13.29 -22.45 8.49
CA ALA A 301 -14.14 -22.72 9.64
C ALA A 301 -13.48 -22.26 10.95
N ALA A 302 -12.21 -22.61 11.17
CA ALA A 302 -11.47 -22.20 12.36
C ALA A 302 -11.24 -20.67 12.41
N ALA A 303 -10.94 -20.03 11.29
CA ALA A 303 -10.74 -18.60 11.23
C ALA A 303 -12.04 -17.81 11.45
N LYS A 304 -13.18 -18.27 10.92
CA LYS A 304 -14.48 -17.62 11.10
C LYS A 304 -14.85 -17.44 12.57
N ASP A 305 -14.73 -18.50 13.36
CA ASP A 305 -15.03 -18.46 14.79
C ASP A 305 -14.11 -17.47 15.51
N ALA A 306 -12.81 -17.47 15.18
CA ALA A 306 -11.83 -16.55 15.73
C ALA A 306 -12.13 -15.09 15.35
N VAL A 307 -12.47 -14.82 14.09
CA VAL A 307 -12.86 -13.47 13.64
C VAL A 307 -14.07 -12.97 14.41
N LEU A 308 -15.15 -13.76 14.47
CA LEU A 308 -16.38 -13.37 15.16
C LEU A 308 -16.18 -13.17 16.66
N ALA A 309 -15.25 -13.89 17.29
CA ALA A 309 -14.92 -13.71 18.71
C ALA A 309 -14.16 -12.39 18.97
N ASN A 310 -13.37 -11.89 18.02
CA ASN A 310 -12.41 -10.82 18.25
C ASN A 310 -12.74 -9.49 17.55
N VAL A 311 -13.72 -9.44 16.64
CA VAL A 311 -14.18 -8.17 16.07
C VAL A 311 -15.03 -7.40 17.07
N SER A 312 -14.95 -6.07 17.01
CA SER A 312 -15.77 -5.19 17.87
C SER A 312 -17.27 -5.35 17.59
N ASP A 313 -18.11 -5.03 18.58
CA ASP A 313 -19.57 -5.08 18.43
C ASP A 313 -20.07 -4.13 17.33
N GLU A 314 -19.33 -3.05 17.05
CA GLU A 314 -19.64 -2.08 16.00
C GLU A 314 -19.64 -2.71 14.62
N ILE A 315 -18.66 -3.56 14.31
CA ILE A 315 -18.48 -4.15 12.98
C ILE A 315 -18.99 -5.60 12.88
N ARG A 316 -19.31 -6.25 14.00
CA ARG A 316 -19.75 -7.64 14.04
C ARG A 316 -20.92 -7.94 13.07
N PRO A 317 -22.01 -7.13 13.00
CA PRO A 317 -23.10 -7.40 12.07
C PRO A 317 -22.68 -7.36 10.60
N ILE A 318 -21.70 -6.50 10.26
CA ILE A 318 -21.17 -6.41 8.90
C ILE A 318 -20.36 -7.67 8.58
N VAL A 319 -19.49 -8.10 9.52
CA VAL A 319 -18.68 -9.31 9.37
C VAL A 319 -19.53 -10.57 9.27
N GLU A 320 -20.60 -10.69 10.06
CA GLU A 320 -21.58 -11.78 9.95
C GLU A 320 -22.23 -11.81 8.55
N GLY A 321 -22.55 -10.63 8.00
CA GLY A 321 -23.04 -10.48 6.63
C GLY A 321 -22.04 -10.99 5.58
N LEU A 322 -20.75 -10.65 5.71
CA LEU A 322 -19.69 -11.12 4.80
C LEU A 322 -19.57 -12.65 4.79
N PHE A 323 -19.78 -13.31 5.92
CA PHE A 323 -19.74 -14.78 6.01
C PHE A 323 -21.03 -15.49 5.58
N SER A 324 -22.08 -14.74 5.27
CA SER A 324 -23.39 -15.29 4.89
C SER A 324 -23.61 -15.31 3.37
N ASN A 325 -22.74 -14.65 2.63
CA ASN A 325 -22.70 -14.57 1.18
C ASN A 325 -21.66 -15.56 0.64
#